data_35d4986b47d1019b03c08d2046ca9445
#
_entry.id   35d4986b47d1019b03c08d2046ca9445
#
_cell.length_a   1.000
_cell.length_b   1.000
_cell.length_c   1.000
_cell.angle_alpha   90.00
_cell.angle_beta   90.00
_cell.angle_gamma   90.00
#
_symmetry.space_group_name_H-M   'P 1'
#
loop_
_entity.id
_entity.type
_entity.pdbx_description
1 polymer ?
#
loop_
_entity_poly.entity_id
_entity_poly.type
_entity_poly.pdbx_seq_one_letter_code
_entity_poly.pdbx_strand_id
1 'polypeptide(L)'
;IACGRISKMDENHFTVAGKPKYHGASGGLEYEAAWALGAANGVNDLEALQYANLLCNEEGIDPISFGATVGAVMELYEMGVLTKEQVGIEAPFGSAHALAFLAEETVNGRGFGIEIGQGSKRLTAKFGHPDLSMSVKGQEFPAYDGRGIQGIGLAYATSNRGACHLRGYTIASEVLGIPVKTDPLEHAGKPELVKAFQ
;
A
#
# COMPACT_ATOMS: atom_id res chain seq x y z
N ILE A 1 0.13 6.08 -14.78
CA ILE A 1 -0.35 7.47 -14.93
C ILE A 1 -0.04 8.22 -13.65
N ALA A 2 1.14 8.74 -13.53
CA ALA A 2 1.76 9.26 -12.31
C ALA A 2 1.19 10.61 -11.80
N CYS A 3 -0.05 10.95 -12.01
CA CYS A 3 -0.67 12.22 -11.55
C CYS A 3 0.21 13.47 -11.79
N GLY A 4 1.06 13.44 -12.82
CA GLY A 4 1.99 14.50 -13.18
C GLY A 4 3.18 14.70 -12.24
N ARG A 5 3.37 13.81 -11.26
CA ARG A 5 4.54 13.89 -10.37
C ARG A 5 5.75 13.24 -11.02
N ILE A 6 6.89 13.88 -10.83
CA ILE A 6 8.19 13.38 -11.29
C ILE A 6 9.15 13.48 -10.10
N SER A 7 9.95 12.46 -9.91
CA SER A 7 10.98 12.43 -8.89
C SER A 7 12.29 11.86 -9.43
N LYS A 8 13.38 12.17 -8.74
CA LYS A 8 14.69 11.60 -8.97
C LYS A 8 15.30 11.29 -7.61
N MET A 9 15.91 10.12 -7.49
CA MET A 9 16.65 9.72 -6.29
C MET A 9 18.09 10.23 -6.34
N ASP A 10 18.70 10.46 -5.16
CA ASP A 10 20.13 10.71 -5.06
C ASP A 10 20.89 9.46 -5.52
N GLU A 11 21.84 9.64 -6.42
CA GLU A 11 22.63 8.55 -7.01
C GLU A 11 23.49 7.79 -5.99
N ASN A 12 23.75 8.40 -4.83
CA ASN A 12 24.47 7.80 -3.71
C ASN A 12 23.57 7.12 -2.69
N HIS A 13 22.25 7.26 -2.81
CA HIS A 13 21.31 6.59 -1.89
C HIS A 13 21.46 5.07 -1.97
N PHE A 14 21.39 4.37 -0.82
CA PHE A 14 21.69 2.94 -0.73
C PHE A 14 20.85 2.07 -1.69
N THR A 15 19.66 2.50 -2.04
CA THR A 15 18.77 1.77 -2.95
C THR A 15 19.25 1.76 -4.38
N VAL A 16 19.93 2.80 -4.83
CA VAL A 16 20.32 3.01 -6.25
C VAL A 16 21.82 3.17 -6.45
N ALA A 17 22.61 3.26 -5.39
CA ALA A 17 24.06 3.29 -5.48
C ALA A 17 24.57 2.06 -6.27
N GLY A 18 25.35 2.32 -7.33
CA GLY A 18 25.82 1.27 -8.24
C GLY A 18 24.76 0.70 -9.20
N LYS A 19 23.56 1.31 -9.28
CA LYS A 19 22.47 0.90 -10.19
C LYS A 19 22.11 2.03 -11.16
N PRO A 20 22.96 2.36 -12.17
CA PRO A 20 22.78 3.54 -13.05
C PRO A 20 21.43 3.62 -13.77
N LYS A 21 20.78 2.48 -14.00
CA LYS A 21 19.45 2.43 -14.64
C LYS A 21 18.37 3.17 -13.87
N TYR A 22 18.57 3.40 -12.57
CA TYR A 22 17.61 4.08 -11.68
C TYR A 22 18.00 5.53 -11.35
N HIS A 23 19.07 6.05 -11.93
CA HIS A 23 19.54 7.43 -11.68
C HIS A 23 18.73 8.50 -12.44
N GLY A 24 17.88 8.08 -13.38
CA GLY A 24 17.00 8.98 -14.13
C GLY A 24 15.79 9.45 -13.33
N ALA A 25 15.10 10.44 -13.90
CA ALA A 25 13.80 10.82 -13.39
C ALA A 25 12.75 9.74 -13.69
N SER A 26 11.83 9.52 -12.77
CA SER A 26 10.73 8.55 -12.88
C SER A 26 9.41 9.15 -12.41
N GLY A 27 8.32 8.41 -12.54
CA GLY A 27 7.03 8.77 -11.95
C GLY A 27 7.15 8.90 -10.43
N GLY A 28 6.66 10.02 -9.89
CA GLY A 28 6.69 10.27 -8.45
C GLY A 28 5.63 9.50 -7.67
N LEU A 29 5.79 9.46 -6.35
CA LEU A 29 4.85 8.87 -5.43
C LEU A 29 3.47 9.54 -5.53
N GLU A 30 2.44 8.75 -5.69
CA GLU A 30 1.06 9.17 -5.45
C GLU A 30 0.74 9.10 -3.95
N TYR A 31 -0.35 9.78 -3.54
CA TYR A 31 -0.78 9.79 -2.15
C TYR A 31 -0.92 8.39 -1.56
N GLU A 32 -1.62 7.50 -2.26
CA GLU A 32 -1.86 6.13 -1.80
C GLU A 32 -0.57 5.30 -1.73
N ALA A 33 0.32 5.45 -2.71
CA ALA A 33 1.62 4.78 -2.70
C ALA A 33 2.50 5.28 -1.55
N ALA A 34 2.55 6.60 -1.33
CA ALA A 34 3.31 7.20 -0.22
C ALA A 34 2.78 6.74 1.15
N TRP A 35 1.46 6.62 1.28
CA TRP A 35 0.85 6.09 2.50
C TRP A 35 1.17 4.61 2.70
N ALA A 36 0.91 3.76 1.70
CA ALA A 36 1.04 2.32 1.83
C ALA A 36 2.48 1.86 2.04
N LEU A 37 3.43 2.45 1.28
CA LEU A 37 4.85 2.12 1.40
C LEU A 37 5.50 2.77 2.63
N GLY A 38 5.05 3.98 2.99
CA GLY A 38 5.65 4.81 4.02
C GLY A 38 4.89 4.82 5.32
N ALA A 39 3.88 5.68 5.43
CA ALA A 39 3.21 5.97 6.71
C ALA A 39 2.62 4.72 7.38
N ALA A 40 2.01 3.82 6.60
CA ALA A 40 1.44 2.57 7.12
C ALA A 40 2.50 1.62 7.70
N ASN A 41 3.72 1.69 7.20
CA ASN A 41 4.85 0.83 7.61
C ASN A 41 5.86 1.55 8.51
N GLY A 42 5.57 2.81 8.89
CA GLY A 42 6.48 3.62 9.70
C GLY A 42 7.79 4.02 8.99
N VAL A 43 7.89 3.80 7.68
CA VAL A 43 9.09 4.13 6.91
C VAL A 43 9.05 5.60 6.51
N ASN A 44 10.06 6.37 6.91
CA ASN A 44 10.19 7.80 6.66
C ASN A 44 11.30 8.20 5.68
N ASP A 45 11.91 7.23 5.01
CA ASP A 45 12.94 7.44 3.99
C ASP A 45 12.27 7.60 2.61
N LEU A 46 12.16 8.84 2.16
CA LEU A 46 11.46 9.20 0.92
C LEU A 46 12.06 8.51 -0.31
N GLU A 47 13.37 8.36 -0.37
CA GLU A 47 14.04 7.76 -1.51
C GLU A 47 13.85 6.25 -1.54
N ALA A 48 13.81 5.58 -0.39
CA ALA A 48 13.45 4.17 -0.30
C ALA A 48 12.00 3.94 -0.75
N LEU A 49 11.06 4.83 -0.36
CA LEU A 49 9.68 4.77 -0.84
C LEU A 49 9.62 4.95 -2.36
N GLN A 50 10.36 5.94 -2.88
CA GLN A 50 10.43 6.22 -4.31
C GLN A 50 10.98 5.04 -5.10
N TYR A 51 12.01 4.38 -4.56
CA TYR A 51 12.60 3.19 -5.17
C TYR A 51 11.61 2.02 -5.21
N ALA A 52 10.96 1.72 -4.09
CA ALA A 52 9.95 0.66 -4.04
C ALA A 52 8.77 0.95 -4.99
N ASN A 53 8.30 2.20 -5.04
CA ASN A 53 7.26 2.63 -5.97
C ASN A 53 7.67 2.47 -7.45
N LEU A 54 8.91 2.84 -7.78
CA LEU A 54 9.46 2.66 -9.12
C LEU A 54 9.45 1.19 -9.53
N LEU A 55 9.95 0.32 -8.66
CA LEU A 55 9.95 -1.13 -8.91
C LEU A 55 8.54 -1.68 -9.13
N CYS A 56 7.59 -1.30 -8.27
CA CYS A 56 6.19 -1.70 -8.42
C CYS A 56 5.61 -1.27 -9.77
N ASN A 57 5.85 -0.02 -10.18
CA ASN A 57 5.33 0.52 -11.43
C ASN A 57 5.95 -0.15 -12.66
N GLU A 58 7.27 -0.37 -12.67
CA GLU A 58 7.98 -0.99 -13.80
C GLU A 58 7.56 -2.46 -14.00
N GLU A 59 7.30 -3.18 -12.92
CA GLU A 59 6.98 -4.61 -12.97
C GLU A 59 5.47 -4.93 -12.83
N GLY A 60 4.62 -3.88 -12.81
CA GLY A 60 3.16 -4.04 -12.81
C GLY A 60 2.57 -4.53 -11.49
N ILE A 61 3.20 -4.23 -10.36
CA ILE A 61 2.73 -4.54 -9.01
C ILE A 61 1.98 -3.34 -8.44
N ASP A 62 0.84 -3.58 -7.80
CA ASP A 62 0.10 -2.53 -7.10
C ASP A 62 0.87 -2.09 -5.84
N PRO A 63 1.33 -0.82 -5.73
CA PRO A 63 2.08 -0.36 -4.58
C PRO A 63 1.25 -0.33 -3.28
N ILE A 64 -0.07 -0.20 -3.35
CA ILE A 64 -0.95 -0.24 -2.17
C ILE A 64 -0.95 -1.66 -1.60
N SER A 65 -1.24 -2.65 -2.44
CA SER A 65 -1.26 -4.05 -2.04
C SER A 65 0.11 -4.56 -1.58
N PHE A 66 1.18 -4.14 -2.28
CA PHE A 66 2.54 -4.45 -1.89
C PHE A 66 2.86 -3.86 -0.51
N GLY A 67 2.62 -2.57 -0.30
CA GLY A 67 2.90 -1.88 0.97
C GLY A 67 2.14 -2.49 2.14
N ALA A 68 0.84 -2.76 1.98
CA ALA A 68 0.03 -3.39 3.01
C ALA A 68 0.48 -4.84 3.31
N THR A 69 0.94 -5.57 2.30
CA THR A 69 1.48 -6.93 2.50
C THR A 69 2.82 -6.89 3.23
N VAL A 70 3.69 -5.93 2.91
CA VAL A 70 4.94 -5.69 3.65
C VAL A 70 4.65 -5.31 5.10
N GLY A 71 3.63 -4.49 5.36
CA GLY A 71 3.19 -4.18 6.72
C GLY A 71 2.81 -5.43 7.52
N ALA A 72 2.07 -6.35 6.89
CA ALA A 72 1.75 -7.64 7.51
C ALA A 72 3.00 -8.50 7.76
N VAL A 73 4.00 -8.45 6.88
CA VAL A 73 5.31 -9.12 7.10
C VAL A 73 6.04 -8.51 8.29
N MET A 74 6.07 -7.18 8.39
CA MET A 74 6.72 -6.48 9.51
C MET A 74 6.05 -6.83 10.84
N GLU A 75 4.72 -6.88 10.88
CA GLU A 75 3.98 -7.26 12.08
C GLU A 75 4.25 -8.73 12.47
N LEU A 76 4.17 -9.66 11.53
CA LEU A 76 4.50 -11.07 11.77
C LEU A 76 5.95 -11.24 12.24
N TYR A 77 6.86 -10.40 11.76
CA TYR A 77 8.25 -10.38 12.21
C TYR A 77 8.38 -9.89 13.65
N GLU A 78 7.74 -8.78 14.01
CA GLU A 78 7.77 -8.25 15.40
C GLU A 78 7.05 -9.16 16.40
N MET A 79 6.04 -9.90 15.94
CA MET A 79 5.40 -10.97 16.72
C MET A 79 6.26 -12.21 16.92
N GLY A 80 7.41 -12.31 16.23
CA GLY A 80 8.28 -13.48 16.27
C GLY A 80 7.74 -14.70 15.50
N VAL A 81 6.71 -14.51 14.67
CA VAL A 81 6.16 -15.56 13.79
C VAL A 81 7.06 -15.77 12.59
N LEU A 82 7.63 -14.70 12.05
CA LEU A 82 8.65 -14.73 11.01
C LEU A 82 10.02 -14.43 11.59
N THR A 83 11.05 -15.11 11.06
CA THR A 83 12.44 -14.86 11.44
C THR A 83 13.21 -14.19 10.31
N LYS A 84 14.38 -13.62 10.64
CA LYS A 84 15.30 -13.03 9.66
C LYS A 84 15.71 -14.05 8.58
N GLU A 85 15.90 -15.30 8.96
CA GLU A 85 16.31 -16.38 8.04
C GLU A 85 15.20 -16.69 7.02
N GLN A 86 13.95 -16.62 7.43
CA GLN A 86 12.80 -16.82 6.56
C GLN A 86 12.58 -15.63 5.61
N VAL A 87 12.63 -14.41 6.14
CA VAL A 87 12.40 -13.17 5.38
C VAL A 87 13.60 -12.79 4.53
N GLY A 88 14.80 -13.15 4.95
CA GLY A 88 16.08 -12.81 4.30
C GLY A 88 16.70 -11.51 4.82
N ILE A 89 15.99 -10.77 5.65
CA ILE A 89 16.42 -9.51 6.27
C ILE A 89 15.69 -9.31 7.60
N GLU A 90 16.22 -8.49 8.50
CA GLU A 90 15.46 -7.97 9.63
C GLU A 90 14.38 -7.02 9.13
N ALA A 91 13.13 -7.28 9.48
CA ALA A 91 11.98 -6.57 8.95
C ALA A 91 11.07 -5.93 10.03
N PRO A 92 11.62 -5.14 10.97
CA PRO A 92 10.78 -4.39 11.90
C PRO A 92 10.07 -3.24 11.19
N PHE A 93 8.98 -2.73 11.77
CA PHE A 93 8.36 -1.49 11.30
C PHE A 93 9.39 -0.35 11.23
N GLY A 94 9.26 0.52 10.23
CA GLY A 94 10.18 1.64 10.00
C GLY A 94 11.45 1.30 9.21
N SER A 95 11.68 0.03 8.86
CA SER A 95 12.89 -0.37 8.14
C SER A 95 12.83 -0.05 6.65
N ALA A 96 13.49 1.03 6.24
CA ALA A 96 13.67 1.39 4.83
C ALA A 96 14.47 0.32 4.05
N HIS A 97 15.45 -0.30 4.70
CA HIS A 97 16.22 -1.40 4.11
C HIS A 97 15.38 -2.63 3.84
N ALA A 98 14.49 -3.00 4.78
CA ALA A 98 13.56 -4.10 4.57
C ALA A 98 12.59 -3.82 3.43
N LEU A 99 12.00 -2.62 3.39
CA LEU A 99 11.10 -2.21 2.30
C LEU A 99 11.78 -2.35 0.93
N ALA A 100 12.98 -1.79 0.77
CA ALA A 100 13.72 -1.84 -0.49
C ALA A 100 14.11 -3.26 -0.89
N PHE A 101 14.62 -4.05 0.07
CA PHE A 101 14.98 -5.45 -0.14
C PHE A 101 13.78 -6.29 -0.56
N LEU A 102 12.67 -6.19 0.17
CA LEU A 102 11.45 -6.97 -0.12
C LEU A 102 10.82 -6.55 -1.46
N ALA A 103 10.92 -5.27 -1.85
CA ALA A 103 10.51 -4.82 -3.16
C ALA A 103 11.33 -5.52 -4.27
N GLU A 104 12.67 -5.56 -4.14
CA GLU A 104 13.54 -6.27 -5.08
C GLU A 104 13.25 -7.77 -5.15
N GLU A 105 13.05 -8.41 -4.01
CA GLU A 105 12.71 -9.84 -3.97
C GLU A 105 11.37 -10.12 -4.66
N THR A 106 10.38 -9.26 -4.42
CA THR A 106 9.02 -9.44 -4.97
C THR A 106 9.02 -9.28 -6.49
N VAL A 107 9.61 -8.19 -7.00
CA VAL A 107 9.62 -7.93 -8.45
C VAL A 107 10.47 -8.95 -9.23
N ASN A 108 11.45 -9.55 -8.58
CA ASN A 108 12.26 -10.61 -9.19
C ASN A 108 11.70 -12.02 -8.96
N GLY A 109 10.59 -12.18 -8.24
CA GLY A 109 9.94 -13.46 -7.97
C GLY A 109 10.86 -14.43 -7.23
N ARG A 110 11.63 -13.99 -6.23
CA ARG A 110 12.58 -14.80 -5.50
C ARG A 110 12.47 -14.63 -3.99
N GLY A 111 13.11 -15.52 -3.24
CA GLY A 111 13.13 -15.47 -1.79
C GLY A 111 11.73 -15.32 -1.17
N PHE A 112 11.61 -14.50 -0.14
CA PHE A 112 10.34 -14.20 0.51
C PHE A 112 9.40 -13.33 -0.34
N GLY A 113 9.92 -12.69 -1.39
CA GLY A 113 9.14 -11.94 -2.35
C GLY A 113 8.07 -12.78 -3.07
N ILE A 114 8.27 -14.09 -3.23
CA ILE A 114 7.26 -15.02 -3.77
C ILE A 114 6.02 -15.06 -2.87
N GLU A 115 6.21 -15.05 -1.56
CA GLU A 115 5.12 -15.05 -0.58
C GLU A 115 4.39 -13.70 -0.58
N ILE A 116 5.14 -12.60 -0.63
CA ILE A 116 4.58 -11.23 -0.72
C ILE A 116 3.74 -11.09 -1.98
N GLY A 117 4.19 -11.63 -3.10
CA GLY A 117 3.47 -11.62 -4.37
C GLY A 117 2.10 -12.33 -4.33
N GLN A 118 1.81 -13.11 -3.29
CA GLN A 118 0.48 -13.72 -3.08
C GLN A 118 -0.55 -12.75 -2.47
N GLY A 119 -0.10 -11.61 -1.95
CA GLY A 119 -0.92 -10.63 -1.24
C GLY A 119 -1.15 -10.99 0.23
N SER A 120 -1.58 -9.99 1.02
CA SER A 120 -1.68 -10.10 2.48
C SER A 120 -2.59 -11.23 2.93
N LYS A 121 -3.74 -11.40 2.27
CA LYS A 121 -4.73 -12.42 2.66
C LYS A 121 -4.18 -13.85 2.63
N ARG A 122 -3.44 -14.21 1.58
CA ARG A 122 -2.86 -15.56 1.48
C ARG A 122 -1.64 -15.71 2.37
N LEU A 123 -0.80 -14.67 2.41
CA LEU A 123 0.39 -14.66 3.24
C LEU A 123 0.04 -14.83 4.73
N THR A 124 -0.82 -13.99 5.27
CA THR A 124 -1.16 -14.02 6.70
C THR A 124 -1.88 -15.32 7.09
N ALA A 125 -2.76 -15.83 6.23
CA ALA A 125 -3.43 -17.12 6.45
C ALA A 125 -2.40 -18.29 6.49
N LYS A 126 -1.38 -18.27 5.62
CA LYS A 126 -0.31 -19.27 5.60
C LYS A 126 0.46 -19.32 6.92
N PHE A 127 0.67 -18.17 7.55
CA PHE A 127 1.38 -18.07 8.83
C PHE A 127 0.45 -18.08 10.07
N GLY A 128 -0.84 -18.42 9.90
CA GLY A 128 -1.77 -18.64 11.00
C GLY A 128 -2.40 -17.38 11.58
N HIS A 129 -2.23 -16.22 10.94
CA HIS A 129 -2.73 -14.92 11.39
C HIS A 129 -3.59 -14.23 10.31
N PRO A 130 -4.71 -14.83 9.85
CA PRO A 130 -5.53 -14.27 8.77
C PRO A 130 -6.16 -12.92 9.10
N ASP A 131 -6.28 -12.58 10.38
CA ASP A 131 -6.79 -11.31 10.91
C ASP A 131 -5.85 -10.11 10.66
N LEU A 132 -4.57 -10.37 10.39
CA LEU A 132 -3.62 -9.31 10.01
C LEU A 132 -3.78 -8.85 8.56
N SER A 133 -4.60 -9.52 7.74
CA SER A 133 -4.89 -9.05 6.40
C SER A 133 -5.91 -7.92 6.43
N MET A 134 -5.43 -6.69 6.33
CA MET A 134 -6.27 -5.50 6.23
C MET A 134 -6.83 -5.37 4.80
N SER A 135 -7.86 -6.17 4.50
CA SER A 135 -8.42 -6.30 3.14
C SER A 135 -9.91 -6.60 3.14
N VAL A 136 -10.58 -6.27 2.04
CA VAL A 136 -11.94 -6.75 1.73
C VAL A 136 -11.87 -7.57 0.45
N LYS A 137 -12.38 -8.79 0.48
CA LYS A 137 -12.32 -9.76 -0.64
C LYS A 137 -10.88 -10.05 -1.12
N GLY A 138 -9.88 -9.78 -0.29
CA GLY A 138 -8.47 -9.97 -0.60
C GLY A 138 -7.82 -8.80 -1.36
N GLN A 139 -8.52 -7.68 -1.51
CA GLN A 139 -7.92 -6.42 -1.93
C GLN A 139 -7.62 -5.59 -0.69
N GLU A 140 -6.39 -5.21 -0.51
CA GLU A 140 -5.88 -4.44 0.62
C GLU A 140 -6.49 -3.03 0.64
N PHE A 141 -6.69 -2.49 1.86
CA PHE A 141 -7.25 -1.16 2.04
C PHE A 141 -6.31 -0.07 1.53
N PRO A 142 -6.85 0.96 0.85
CA PRO A 142 -6.17 2.24 0.65
C PRO A 142 -6.15 3.06 1.94
N ALA A 143 -5.55 4.25 1.91
CA ALA A 143 -5.35 5.13 3.06
C ALA A 143 -6.66 5.60 3.75
N TYR A 144 -7.76 5.61 3.04
CA TYR A 144 -9.02 6.14 3.57
C TYR A 144 -9.70 5.14 4.52
N ASP A 145 -9.73 5.48 5.80
CA ASP A 145 -10.32 4.63 6.84
C ASP A 145 -11.86 4.73 6.83
N GLY A 146 -12.53 3.63 6.50
CA GLY A 146 -13.99 3.53 6.48
C GLY A 146 -14.66 3.74 7.84
N ARG A 147 -13.92 3.69 8.95
CA ARG A 147 -14.44 4.00 10.29
C ARG A 147 -14.57 5.52 10.52
N GLY A 148 -13.70 6.30 9.89
CA GLY A 148 -13.72 7.76 9.94
C GLY A 148 -14.46 8.41 8.78
N ILE A 149 -14.75 7.64 7.71
CA ILE A 149 -15.40 8.11 6.48
C ILE A 149 -16.43 7.05 6.07
N GLN A 150 -17.67 7.20 6.54
CA GLN A 150 -18.68 6.14 6.46
C GLN A 150 -19.09 5.79 5.02
N GLY A 151 -19.10 6.74 4.11
CA GLY A 151 -19.44 6.49 2.71
C GLY A 151 -18.39 5.61 2.03
N ILE A 152 -17.09 5.86 2.26
CA ILE A 152 -16.04 5.00 1.69
C ILE A 152 -16.07 3.60 2.35
N GLY A 153 -16.38 3.52 3.64
CA GLY A 153 -16.57 2.24 4.33
C GLY A 153 -17.69 1.41 3.70
N LEU A 154 -18.83 2.03 3.39
CA LEU A 154 -19.93 1.40 2.68
C LEU A 154 -19.52 0.98 1.26
N ALA A 155 -18.72 1.82 0.56
CA ALA A 155 -18.20 1.50 -0.77
C ALA A 155 -17.29 0.25 -0.72
N TYR A 156 -16.40 0.11 0.26
CA TYR A 156 -15.56 -1.07 0.43
C TYR A 156 -16.39 -2.34 0.68
N ALA A 157 -17.40 -2.23 1.54
CA ALA A 157 -18.24 -3.37 1.88
C ALA A 157 -19.07 -3.88 0.69
N THR A 158 -19.54 -2.98 -0.17
CA THR A 158 -20.46 -3.29 -1.26
C THR A 158 -19.80 -3.45 -2.62
N SER A 159 -18.57 -2.94 -2.79
CA SER A 159 -17.83 -3.05 -4.06
C SER A 159 -17.59 -4.52 -4.45
N ASN A 160 -17.80 -4.83 -5.72
CA ASN A 160 -17.49 -6.15 -6.26
C ASN A 160 -15.99 -6.48 -6.25
N ARG A 161 -15.12 -5.44 -6.27
CA ARG A 161 -13.66 -5.59 -6.17
C ARG A 161 -13.16 -5.76 -4.75
N GLY A 162 -13.89 -5.33 -3.74
CA GLY A 162 -13.43 -5.25 -2.36
C GLY A 162 -12.98 -3.84 -1.97
N ALA A 163 -11.87 -3.68 -1.27
CA ALA A 163 -11.40 -2.41 -0.72
C ALA A 163 -10.85 -1.44 -1.79
N CYS A 164 -11.69 -1.06 -2.74
CA CYS A 164 -11.31 -0.18 -3.85
C CYS A 164 -11.83 1.24 -3.62
N HIS A 165 -10.93 2.21 -3.40
CA HIS A 165 -11.30 3.61 -3.20
C HIS A 165 -11.87 4.30 -4.45
N LEU A 166 -11.64 3.74 -5.65
CA LEU A 166 -12.15 4.30 -6.90
C LEU A 166 -13.59 3.89 -7.21
N ARG A 167 -14.08 2.81 -6.60
CA ARG A 167 -15.44 2.30 -6.78
C ARG A 167 -16.42 2.90 -5.77
N GLY A 168 -16.57 4.23 -5.80
CA GLY A 168 -17.39 4.99 -4.88
C GLY A 168 -16.55 5.97 -4.09
N TYR A 169 -15.86 6.88 -4.80
CA TYR A 169 -14.92 7.84 -4.22
C TYR A 169 -15.63 8.96 -3.44
N THR A 170 -16.33 8.58 -2.38
CA THR A 170 -17.13 9.50 -1.54
C THR A 170 -16.28 10.51 -0.77
N ILE A 171 -14.96 10.30 -0.71
CA ILE A 171 -13.97 11.22 -0.14
C ILE A 171 -14.13 12.63 -0.70
N ALA A 172 -14.48 12.76 -1.98
CA ALA A 172 -14.71 14.05 -2.60
C ALA A 172 -15.79 14.85 -1.85
N SER A 173 -16.90 14.23 -1.47
CA SER A 173 -17.98 14.87 -0.72
C SER A 173 -17.72 14.93 0.78
N GLU A 174 -17.19 13.87 1.36
CA GLU A 174 -17.05 13.71 2.82
C GLU A 174 -15.86 14.49 3.40
N VAL A 175 -14.80 14.65 2.63
CA VAL A 175 -13.58 15.37 3.07
C VAL A 175 -13.43 16.70 2.33
N LEU A 176 -13.47 16.67 0.99
CA LEU A 176 -13.23 17.86 0.17
C LEU A 176 -14.47 18.74 -0.02
N GLY A 177 -15.67 18.20 0.22
CA GLY A 177 -16.92 18.92 0.07
C GLY A 177 -17.36 19.14 -1.38
N ILE A 178 -16.94 18.30 -2.30
CA ILE A 178 -17.20 18.41 -3.75
C ILE A 178 -17.95 17.15 -4.24
N PRO A 179 -19.02 17.27 -5.01
CA PRO A 179 -19.76 18.50 -5.38
C PRO A 179 -20.59 19.08 -4.23
N VAL A 180 -20.89 18.28 -3.21
CA VAL A 180 -21.67 18.64 -2.03
C VAL A 180 -20.98 18.12 -0.79
N LYS A 181 -20.84 18.96 0.23
CA LYS A 181 -20.28 18.54 1.51
C LYS A 181 -21.27 17.67 2.27
N THR A 182 -20.80 16.52 2.74
CA THR A 182 -21.56 15.62 3.63
C THR A 182 -20.73 15.35 4.89
N ASP A 183 -21.38 15.09 6.02
CA ASP A 183 -20.70 14.71 7.25
C ASP A 183 -20.11 13.31 7.08
N PRO A 184 -18.81 13.09 7.27
CA PRO A 184 -18.19 11.77 7.10
C PRO A 184 -18.66 10.73 8.12
N LEU A 185 -19.16 11.13 9.29
CA LEU A 185 -19.61 10.23 10.36
C LEU A 185 -21.13 9.97 10.35
N GLU A 186 -21.90 10.72 9.56
CA GLU A 186 -23.34 10.51 9.43
C GLU A 186 -23.64 9.35 8.47
N HIS A 187 -24.55 8.46 8.86
CA HIS A 187 -24.96 7.31 8.03
C HIS A 187 -26.03 7.64 7.00
N ALA A 188 -26.87 8.62 7.31
CA ALA A 188 -27.98 9.02 6.44
C ALA A 188 -27.48 9.55 5.09
N GLY A 189 -28.09 9.11 4.00
CA GLY A 189 -27.74 9.50 2.64
C GLY A 189 -26.47 8.86 2.06
N LYS A 190 -25.75 8.02 2.81
CA LYS A 190 -24.54 7.34 2.29
C LYS A 190 -24.84 6.34 1.17
N PRO A 191 -25.92 5.56 1.19
CA PRO A 191 -26.24 4.68 0.06
C PRO A 191 -26.42 5.44 -1.25
N GLU A 192 -27.14 6.57 -1.23
CA GLU A 192 -27.35 7.41 -2.38
C GLU A 192 -26.04 8.06 -2.84
N LEU A 193 -25.22 8.52 -1.90
CA LEU A 193 -23.91 9.09 -2.17
C LEU A 193 -22.99 8.07 -2.86
N VAL A 194 -22.87 6.87 -2.30
CA VAL A 194 -22.04 5.80 -2.89
C VAL A 194 -22.54 5.46 -4.29
N LYS A 195 -23.86 5.32 -4.47
CA LYS A 195 -24.44 5.03 -5.79
C LYS A 195 -24.13 6.14 -6.81
N ALA A 196 -24.11 7.40 -6.39
CA ALA A 196 -23.80 8.53 -7.27
C ALA A 196 -22.33 8.56 -7.72
N PHE A 197 -21.43 7.97 -6.93
CA PHE A 197 -20.00 7.89 -7.24
C PHE A 197 -19.57 6.59 -7.96
N GLN A 198 -20.47 5.62 -8.10
CA GLN A 198 -20.26 4.37 -8.85
C GLN A 198 -20.54 4.54 -10.34
#